data_3a4268afaa32160364e2c42a1f2fd178
#
_entry.id   3a4268afaa32160364e2c42a1f2fd178
#
_cell.length_a   1.000
_cell.length_b   1.000
_cell.length_c   1.000
_cell.angle_alpha   90.00
_cell.angle_beta   90.00
_cell.angle_gamma   90.00
#
_symmetry.space_group_name_H-M   'P 1'
#
loop_
_entity.id
_entity.type
_entity.pdbx_description
1 polymer ?
#
loop_
_entity_poly.entity_id
_entity_poly.type
_entity_poly.pdbx_seq_one_letter_code
_entity_poly.pdbx_strand_id
1 'polypeptide(L)'
;MRVADKMAYNQVTRNLQKNRGDMQELQNQAATQKRVNKPSDDPAAASRVLVNRTEEKGSQQYIKNINIAKSYLEFTDQSLSELSESLLRAKELAIQQASDAGASDDTRRVVAAEVEQIYNQSIHIGNRKLGERYIFGGFKTNNPPFDMDGQYYGDDGDMKIQVNKDAFLAMNLPGDKVFYGSGLGSDGLIRPKAFVPKTTE
;
A
#
# COMPACT_ATOMS: atom_id res chain seq x y z
N MET A 1 4.19 -76.18 25.08
CA MET A 1 3.28 -75.85 23.95
C MET A 1 2.37 -74.65 24.19
N ARG A 2 1.64 -74.51 25.30
CA ARG A 2 0.73 -73.40 25.55
C ARG A 2 1.34 -72.00 25.48
N VAL A 3 2.60 -71.79 25.78
CA VAL A 3 3.28 -70.46 25.79
C VAL A 3 3.63 -70.07 24.35
N ALA A 4 4.08 -71.00 23.52
CA ALA A 4 4.43 -70.76 22.12
C ALA A 4 3.19 -70.38 21.27
N ASP A 5 2.06 -71.07 21.48
CA ASP A 5 0.79 -70.76 20.79
C ASP A 5 0.24 -69.39 21.18
N LYS A 6 0.36 -69.00 22.48
CA LYS A 6 -0.05 -67.68 22.97
C LYS A 6 0.85 -66.59 22.39
N MET A 7 2.15 -66.83 22.25
CA MET A 7 3.07 -65.90 21.62
C MET A 7 2.78 -65.70 20.13
N ALA A 8 2.53 -66.79 19.43
CA ALA A 8 2.15 -66.74 18.00
C ALA A 8 0.83 -65.98 17.80
N TYR A 9 -0.20 -66.25 18.61
CA TYR A 9 -1.46 -65.52 18.58
C TYR A 9 -1.29 -64.02 18.87
N ASN A 10 -0.53 -63.66 19.89
CA ASN A 10 -0.24 -62.28 20.21
C ASN A 10 0.55 -61.54 19.11
N GLN A 11 1.42 -62.26 18.42
CA GLN A 11 2.17 -61.72 17.28
C GLN A 11 1.27 -61.46 16.04
N VAL A 12 0.37 -62.39 15.71
CA VAL A 12 -0.61 -62.22 14.68
C VAL A 12 -1.54 -61.06 14.97
N THR A 13 -2.05 -60.95 16.21
CA THR A 13 -2.92 -59.87 16.63
C THR A 13 -2.23 -58.50 16.51
N ARG A 14 -0.97 -58.41 16.92
CA ARG A 14 -0.17 -57.17 16.77
C ARG A 14 0.04 -56.81 15.32
N ASN A 15 0.36 -57.78 14.48
CA ASN A 15 0.52 -57.55 13.05
C ASN A 15 -0.79 -57.07 12.39
N LEU A 16 -1.93 -57.67 12.73
CA LEU A 16 -3.24 -57.21 12.27
C LEU A 16 -3.60 -55.81 12.72
N GLN A 17 -3.31 -55.48 13.99
CA GLN A 17 -3.52 -54.12 14.49
C GLN A 17 -2.64 -53.09 13.76
N LYS A 18 -1.36 -53.45 13.54
CA LYS A 18 -0.44 -52.63 12.78
C LYS A 18 -0.93 -52.39 11.34
N ASN A 19 -1.28 -53.46 10.64
CA ASN A 19 -1.78 -53.38 9.23
C ASN A 19 -3.06 -52.55 9.13
N ARG A 20 -3.96 -52.65 10.14
CA ARG A 20 -5.16 -51.78 10.18
C ARG A 20 -4.80 -50.30 10.38
N GLY A 21 -3.82 -50.02 11.27
CA GLY A 21 -3.33 -48.66 11.46
C GLY A 21 -2.71 -48.07 10.20
N ASP A 22 -1.83 -48.83 9.54
CA ASP A 22 -1.18 -48.42 8.29
C ASP A 22 -2.21 -48.17 7.16
N MET A 23 -3.23 -49.04 7.05
CA MET A 23 -4.32 -48.89 6.08
C MET A 23 -5.15 -47.62 6.35
N GLN A 24 -5.45 -47.34 7.60
CA GLN A 24 -6.21 -46.14 7.99
C GLN A 24 -5.42 -44.87 7.72
N GLU A 25 -4.09 -44.91 7.95
CA GLU A 25 -3.22 -43.79 7.58
C GLU A 25 -3.18 -43.54 6.07
N LEU A 26 -3.00 -44.60 5.27
CA LEU A 26 -3.02 -44.52 3.81
C LEU A 26 -4.37 -44.01 3.28
N GLN A 27 -5.49 -44.46 3.88
CA GLN A 27 -6.82 -43.93 3.52
C GLN A 27 -6.96 -42.44 3.82
N ASN A 28 -6.45 -41.98 4.97
CA ASN A 28 -6.44 -40.56 5.32
C ASN A 28 -5.56 -39.75 4.38
N GLN A 29 -4.38 -40.27 4.01
CA GLN A 29 -3.51 -39.62 3.03
C GLN A 29 -4.17 -39.54 1.65
N ALA A 30 -4.83 -40.59 1.22
CA ALA A 30 -5.57 -40.62 -0.05
C ALA A 30 -6.75 -39.62 -0.05
N ALA A 31 -7.52 -39.58 1.04
CA ALA A 31 -8.67 -38.69 1.19
C ALA A 31 -8.27 -37.20 1.24
N THR A 32 -7.16 -36.88 1.93
CA THR A 32 -6.67 -35.50 2.09
C THR A 32 -5.71 -35.07 0.99
N GLN A 33 -5.20 -36.00 0.20
CA GLN A 33 -4.13 -35.80 -0.80
C GLN A 33 -2.86 -35.19 -0.18
N LYS A 34 -2.65 -35.39 1.10
CA LYS A 34 -1.49 -34.90 1.85
C LYS A 34 -0.76 -36.06 2.54
N ARG A 35 0.56 -36.07 2.38
CA ARG A 35 1.43 -37.06 3.05
C ARG A 35 1.51 -36.84 4.56
N VAL A 36 1.50 -35.57 5.00
CA VAL A 36 1.58 -35.17 6.40
C VAL A 36 0.24 -34.51 6.79
N ASN A 37 -0.55 -35.20 7.58
CA ASN A 37 -1.83 -34.72 8.10
C ASN A 37 -1.74 -34.22 9.54
N LYS A 38 -0.88 -34.84 10.33
CA LYS A 38 -0.65 -34.49 11.74
C LYS A 38 0.84 -34.23 11.99
N PRO A 39 1.20 -33.35 12.93
CA PRO A 39 2.61 -33.16 13.30
C PRO A 39 3.32 -34.42 13.76
N SER A 40 2.57 -35.42 14.28
CA SER A 40 3.10 -36.73 14.71
C SER A 40 3.53 -37.63 13.55
N ASP A 41 3.00 -37.45 12.34
CA ASP A 41 3.30 -38.30 11.19
C ASP A 41 4.74 -38.06 10.69
N ASP A 42 5.17 -36.79 10.62
CA ASP A 42 6.54 -36.41 10.29
C ASP A 42 6.82 -35.01 10.89
N PRO A 43 7.43 -34.93 12.09
CA PRO A 43 7.67 -33.64 12.75
C PRO A 43 8.57 -32.69 11.97
N ALA A 44 9.55 -33.25 11.22
CA ALA A 44 10.47 -32.43 10.42
C ALA A 44 9.77 -31.82 9.20
N ALA A 45 8.94 -32.61 8.52
CA ALA A 45 8.12 -32.12 7.41
C ALA A 45 7.04 -31.16 7.90
N ALA A 46 6.39 -31.41 9.04
CA ALA A 46 5.40 -30.54 9.66
C ALA A 46 5.98 -29.14 9.96
N SER A 47 7.19 -29.09 10.52
CA SER A 47 7.89 -27.83 10.79
C SER A 47 8.15 -27.04 9.50
N ARG A 48 8.63 -27.70 8.44
CA ARG A 48 8.84 -27.06 7.12
C ARG A 48 7.54 -26.54 6.51
N VAL A 49 6.47 -27.34 6.59
CA VAL A 49 5.14 -26.93 6.12
C VAL A 49 4.64 -25.70 6.87
N LEU A 50 4.87 -25.63 8.19
CA LEU A 50 4.47 -24.48 8.99
C LEU A 50 5.23 -23.21 8.58
N VAL A 51 6.55 -23.30 8.39
CA VAL A 51 7.38 -22.18 7.91
C VAL A 51 6.89 -21.71 6.56
N ASN A 52 6.74 -22.61 5.58
CA ASN A 52 6.28 -22.25 4.22
C ASN A 52 4.87 -21.61 4.23
N ARG A 53 3.95 -22.10 5.05
CA ARG A 53 2.62 -21.49 5.22
C ARG A 53 2.68 -20.10 5.84
N THR A 54 3.61 -19.86 6.73
CA THR A 54 3.81 -18.53 7.31
C THR A 54 4.35 -17.56 6.26
N GLU A 55 5.31 -18.00 5.45
CA GLU A 55 5.86 -17.22 4.34
C GLU A 55 4.80 -16.95 3.25
N GLU A 56 3.99 -17.96 2.92
CA GLU A 56 2.87 -17.80 1.98
C GLU A 56 1.87 -16.74 2.45
N LYS A 57 1.44 -16.82 3.73
CA LYS A 57 0.54 -15.82 4.32
C LYS A 57 1.17 -14.43 4.35
N GLY A 58 2.46 -14.34 4.66
CA GLY A 58 3.22 -13.09 4.58
C GLY A 58 3.21 -12.50 3.18
N SER A 59 3.49 -13.33 2.16
CA SER A 59 3.47 -12.91 0.76
C SER A 59 2.09 -12.46 0.30
N GLN A 60 1.03 -13.16 0.70
CA GLN A 60 -0.35 -12.76 0.44
C GLN A 60 -0.69 -11.41 1.08
N GLN A 61 -0.17 -11.13 2.29
CA GLN A 61 -0.34 -9.84 2.93
C GLN A 61 0.41 -8.73 2.18
N TYR A 62 1.64 -8.99 1.71
CA TYR A 62 2.38 -8.03 0.89
C TYR A 62 1.65 -7.68 -0.41
N ILE A 63 1.05 -8.66 -1.09
CA ILE A 63 0.23 -8.42 -2.29
C ILE A 63 -0.95 -7.51 -1.97
N LYS A 64 -1.65 -7.71 -0.85
CA LYS A 64 -2.73 -6.82 -0.41
C LYS A 64 -2.22 -5.40 -0.14
N ASN A 65 -1.10 -5.28 0.53
CA ASN A 65 -0.47 -4.00 0.82
C ASN A 65 -0.08 -3.25 -0.47
N ILE A 66 0.50 -3.96 -1.43
CA ILE A 66 0.86 -3.41 -2.76
C ILE A 66 -0.40 -2.90 -3.48
N ASN A 67 -1.49 -3.67 -3.47
CA ASN A 67 -2.73 -3.25 -4.10
C ASN A 67 -3.32 -1.99 -3.45
N ILE A 68 -3.24 -1.87 -2.12
CA ILE A 68 -3.67 -0.66 -1.39
C ILE A 68 -2.79 0.53 -1.80
N ALA A 69 -1.46 0.36 -1.78
CA ALA A 69 -0.54 1.40 -2.17
C ALA A 69 -0.76 1.84 -3.63
N LYS A 70 -0.97 0.88 -4.53
CA LYS A 70 -1.26 1.13 -5.94
C LYS A 70 -2.51 1.98 -6.12
N SER A 71 -3.63 1.60 -5.48
CA SER A 71 -4.87 2.38 -5.56
C SER A 71 -4.71 3.79 -5.02
N TYR A 72 -3.91 3.98 -3.97
CA TYR A 72 -3.65 5.28 -3.40
C TYR A 72 -2.83 6.16 -4.35
N LEU A 73 -1.77 5.60 -4.95
CA LEU A 73 -0.91 6.28 -5.89
C LEU A 73 -1.64 6.60 -7.21
N GLU A 74 -2.46 5.69 -7.74
CA GLU A 74 -3.28 5.92 -8.94
C GLU A 74 -4.27 7.07 -8.73
N PHE A 75 -4.90 7.14 -7.56
CA PHE A 75 -5.81 8.24 -7.23
C PHE A 75 -5.07 9.57 -7.06
N THR A 76 -3.86 9.52 -6.49
CA THR A 76 -2.99 10.69 -6.38
C THR A 76 -2.55 11.18 -7.76
N ASP A 77 -2.12 10.28 -8.64
CA ASP A 77 -1.71 10.58 -10.01
C ASP A 77 -2.85 11.23 -10.81
N GLN A 78 -4.06 10.67 -10.73
CA GLN A 78 -5.25 11.28 -11.33
C GLN A 78 -5.49 12.71 -10.82
N SER A 79 -5.35 12.91 -9.50
CA SER A 79 -5.54 14.24 -8.88
C SER A 79 -4.48 15.24 -9.34
N LEU A 80 -3.25 14.80 -9.50
CA LEU A 80 -2.15 15.63 -10.02
C LEU A 80 -2.31 15.95 -11.49
N SER A 81 -2.83 15.01 -12.29
CA SER A 81 -3.15 15.26 -13.70
C SER A 81 -4.20 16.37 -13.86
N GLU A 82 -5.28 16.30 -13.08
CA GLU A 82 -6.32 17.34 -13.09
C GLU A 82 -5.79 18.70 -12.60
N LEU A 83 -4.90 18.70 -11.59
CA LEU A 83 -4.24 19.92 -11.13
C LEU A 83 -3.35 20.51 -12.23
N SER A 84 -2.59 19.67 -12.92
CA SER A 84 -1.74 20.10 -14.04
C SER A 84 -2.54 20.73 -15.18
N GLU A 85 -3.67 20.12 -15.56
CA GLU A 85 -4.58 20.67 -16.57
C GLU A 85 -5.13 22.04 -16.14
N SER A 86 -5.54 22.19 -14.88
CA SER A 86 -6.01 23.46 -14.33
C SER A 86 -4.93 24.54 -14.35
N LEU A 87 -3.69 24.19 -14.01
CA LEU A 87 -2.55 25.13 -14.07
C LEU A 87 -2.17 25.51 -15.50
N LEU A 88 -2.25 24.57 -16.46
CA LEU A 88 -2.05 24.86 -17.87
C LEU A 88 -3.10 25.85 -18.37
N ARG A 89 -4.35 25.67 -17.99
CA ARG A 89 -5.44 26.61 -18.32
C ARG A 89 -5.19 28.01 -17.75
N ALA A 90 -4.78 28.09 -16.49
CA ALA A 90 -4.41 29.37 -15.86
C ALA A 90 -3.24 30.04 -16.57
N LYS A 91 -2.24 29.28 -17.01
CA LYS A 91 -1.12 29.78 -17.83
C LYS A 91 -1.56 30.32 -19.17
N GLU A 92 -2.46 29.61 -19.86
CA GLU A 92 -3.04 30.10 -21.14
C GLU A 92 -3.77 31.42 -20.97
N LEU A 93 -4.60 31.54 -19.92
CA LEU A 93 -5.30 32.78 -19.59
C LEU A 93 -4.32 33.92 -19.27
N ALA A 94 -3.25 33.65 -18.57
CA ALA A 94 -2.21 34.63 -18.24
C ALA A 94 -1.51 35.13 -19.53
N ILE A 95 -1.15 34.22 -20.45
CA ILE A 95 -0.55 34.56 -21.75
C ILE A 95 -1.52 35.39 -22.59
N GLN A 96 -2.79 35.01 -22.61
CA GLN A 96 -3.84 35.79 -23.36
C GLN A 96 -3.96 37.19 -22.80
N GLN A 97 -3.92 37.39 -21.48
CA GLN A 97 -4.02 38.70 -20.84
C GLN A 97 -2.72 39.54 -20.94
N ALA A 98 -1.58 38.90 -21.14
CA ALA A 98 -0.32 39.59 -21.40
C ALA A 98 -0.25 40.22 -22.80
N SER A 99 -1.12 39.82 -23.74
CA SER A 99 -1.22 40.41 -25.07
C SER A 99 -2.16 41.63 -25.02
N ASP A 100 -1.59 42.80 -25.23
CA ASP A 100 -2.27 44.13 -25.09
C ASP A 100 -3.46 44.30 -26.06
N ALA A 101 -3.52 43.53 -27.15
CA ALA A 101 -4.51 43.71 -28.23
C ALA A 101 -5.95 43.24 -27.88
N GLY A 102 -6.16 42.56 -26.74
CA GLY A 102 -7.45 41.99 -26.33
C GLY A 102 -7.88 42.31 -24.88
N ALA A 103 -7.13 43.11 -24.15
CA ALA A 103 -7.29 43.31 -22.72
C ALA A 103 -8.13 44.54 -22.39
N SER A 104 -9.44 44.50 -22.69
CA SER A 104 -10.37 45.50 -22.13
C SER A 104 -10.59 45.20 -20.64
N ASP A 105 -10.99 46.23 -19.87
CA ASP A 105 -11.28 46.06 -18.43
C ASP A 105 -12.35 45.01 -18.16
N ASP A 106 -13.34 44.88 -19.03
CA ASP A 106 -14.38 43.87 -18.90
C ASP A 106 -13.85 42.44 -19.18
N THR A 107 -12.96 42.29 -20.16
CA THR A 107 -12.31 41.01 -20.46
C THR A 107 -11.44 40.58 -19.28
N ARG A 108 -10.68 41.49 -18.67
CA ARG A 108 -9.86 41.23 -17.49
C ARG A 108 -10.68 40.75 -16.28
N ARG A 109 -11.88 41.37 -16.07
CA ARG A 109 -12.78 40.91 -15.00
C ARG A 109 -13.31 39.50 -15.22
N VAL A 110 -13.67 39.14 -16.45
CA VAL A 110 -14.14 37.81 -16.80
C VAL A 110 -13.02 36.79 -16.60
N VAL A 111 -11.80 37.07 -17.04
CA VAL A 111 -10.64 36.18 -16.86
C VAL A 111 -10.25 36.08 -15.40
N ALA A 112 -10.33 37.17 -14.63
CA ALA A 112 -10.09 37.11 -13.17
C ALA A 112 -11.07 36.15 -12.47
N ALA A 113 -12.34 36.16 -12.82
CA ALA A 113 -13.34 35.24 -12.30
C ALA A 113 -13.04 33.78 -12.69
N GLU A 114 -12.56 33.53 -13.92
CA GLU A 114 -12.14 32.18 -14.35
C GLU A 114 -10.92 31.71 -13.57
N VAL A 115 -9.92 32.55 -13.36
CA VAL A 115 -8.73 32.24 -12.56
C VAL A 115 -9.11 31.96 -11.09
N GLU A 116 -10.05 32.69 -10.53
CA GLU A 116 -10.57 32.44 -9.17
C GLU A 116 -11.25 31.04 -9.09
N GLN A 117 -12.00 30.65 -10.13
CA GLN A 117 -12.58 29.31 -10.20
C GLN A 117 -11.50 28.21 -10.29
N ILE A 118 -10.45 28.43 -11.09
CA ILE A 118 -9.31 27.50 -11.17
C ILE A 118 -8.59 27.39 -9.82
N TYR A 119 -8.43 28.49 -9.10
CA TYR A 119 -7.85 28.50 -7.77
C TYR A 119 -8.69 27.69 -6.78
N ASN A 120 -10.00 27.91 -6.73
CA ASN A 120 -10.91 27.16 -5.89
C ASN A 120 -10.91 25.66 -6.26
N GLN A 121 -10.87 25.33 -7.55
CA GLN A 121 -10.74 23.96 -8.00
C GLN A 121 -9.43 23.31 -7.53
N SER A 122 -8.32 24.04 -7.54
CA SER A 122 -7.02 23.57 -7.06
C SER A 122 -7.06 23.24 -5.55
N ILE A 123 -7.74 24.08 -4.75
CA ILE A 123 -7.98 23.80 -3.31
C ILE A 123 -8.84 22.54 -3.15
N HIS A 124 -9.89 22.36 -3.94
CA HIS A 124 -10.72 21.17 -3.89
C HIS A 124 -9.92 19.90 -4.24
N ILE A 125 -9.03 19.97 -5.23
CA ILE A 125 -8.12 18.88 -5.59
C ILE A 125 -7.17 18.58 -4.42
N GLY A 126 -6.61 19.61 -3.79
CA GLY A 126 -5.75 19.47 -2.60
C GLY A 126 -6.47 18.84 -1.40
N ASN A 127 -7.78 19.01 -1.31
CA ASN A 127 -8.63 18.46 -0.25
C ASN A 127 -9.37 17.17 -0.65
N ARG A 128 -8.85 16.42 -1.65
CA ARG A 128 -9.44 15.14 -2.04
C ARG A 128 -9.24 14.06 -0.99
N LYS A 129 -10.25 13.21 -0.91
CA LYS A 129 -10.26 12.04 0.00
C LYS A 129 -10.28 10.75 -0.78
N LEU A 130 -9.55 9.77 -0.28
CA LEU A 130 -9.73 8.37 -0.63
C LEU A 130 -10.35 7.63 0.57
N GLY A 131 -11.64 7.30 0.48
CA GLY A 131 -12.43 6.88 1.63
C GLY A 131 -12.59 8.02 2.64
N GLU A 132 -12.13 7.82 3.87
CA GLU A 132 -12.21 8.83 4.94
C GLU A 132 -10.94 9.66 5.12
N ARG A 133 -9.90 9.43 4.31
CA ARG A 133 -8.58 10.02 4.49
C ARG A 133 -8.25 11.02 3.38
N TYR A 134 -7.74 12.18 3.76
CA TYR A 134 -7.18 13.15 2.81
C TYR A 134 -5.84 12.65 2.27
N ILE A 135 -5.66 12.74 0.93
CA ILE A 135 -4.47 12.16 0.27
C ILE A 135 -3.22 13.02 0.41
N PHE A 136 -3.36 14.34 0.54
CA PHE A 136 -2.26 15.31 0.60
C PHE A 136 -1.93 15.77 2.02
N GLY A 137 -2.62 15.25 3.06
CA GLY A 137 -2.47 15.70 4.45
C GLY A 137 -1.22 15.18 5.18
N GLY A 138 -0.39 14.34 4.55
CA GLY A 138 0.72 13.67 5.22
C GLY A 138 0.20 12.63 6.23
N PHE A 139 0.62 12.71 7.49
CA PHE A 139 0.04 11.90 8.58
C PHE A 139 -1.29 12.45 9.11
N LYS A 140 -1.58 13.74 8.90
CA LYS A 140 -2.82 14.39 9.31
C LYS A 140 -3.95 14.15 8.31
N THR A 141 -4.41 12.91 8.21
CA THR A 141 -5.37 12.48 7.19
C THR A 141 -6.83 12.76 7.53
N ASN A 142 -7.15 13.20 8.77
CA ASN A 142 -8.53 13.35 9.24
C ASN A 142 -9.12 14.74 8.98
N ASN A 143 -8.25 15.77 8.85
CA ASN A 143 -8.66 17.14 8.61
C ASN A 143 -8.28 17.58 7.20
N PRO A 144 -9.03 18.53 6.59
CA PRO A 144 -8.67 19.06 5.28
C PRO A 144 -7.28 19.71 5.37
N PRO A 145 -6.36 19.34 4.45
CA PRO A 145 -5.01 19.88 4.45
C PRO A 145 -4.91 21.33 3.99
N PHE A 146 -5.88 21.84 3.23
CA PHE A 146 -5.92 23.23 2.76
C PHE A 146 -7.19 23.92 3.23
N ASP A 147 -7.08 25.18 3.65
CA ASP A 147 -8.23 26.05 3.84
C ASP A 147 -8.63 26.79 2.55
N MET A 148 -9.66 27.65 2.62
CA MET A 148 -10.12 28.45 1.45
C MET A 148 -9.10 29.50 1.02
N ASP A 149 -8.19 29.90 1.88
CA ASP A 149 -7.11 30.85 1.58
C ASP A 149 -5.86 30.15 1.03
N GLY A 150 -5.93 28.81 0.82
CA GLY A 150 -4.83 27.99 0.32
C GLY A 150 -3.73 27.69 1.34
N GLN A 151 -3.92 27.98 2.62
CA GLN A 151 -2.96 27.67 3.67
C GLN A 151 -2.92 26.17 3.93
N TYR A 152 -1.72 25.61 4.06
CA TYR A 152 -1.51 24.17 4.30
C TYR A 152 -1.38 23.87 5.81
N TYR A 153 -2.23 23.00 6.30
CA TYR A 153 -2.27 22.53 7.70
C TYR A 153 -1.86 21.06 7.86
N GLY A 154 -1.46 20.40 6.77
CA GLY A 154 -0.93 19.05 6.79
C GLY A 154 0.45 18.96 7.44
N ASP A 155 1.13 17.87 7.19
CA ASP A 155 2.53 17.66 7.55
C ASP A 155 3.31 17.04 6.39
N ASP A 156 4.65 16.89 6.54
CA ASP A 156 5.55 16.33 5.54
C ASP A 156 5.72 14.81 5.68
N GLY A 157 4.80 14.14 6.39
CA GLY A 157 4.91 12.73 6.76
C GLY A 157 4.72 11.79 5.58
N ASP A 158 5.67 10.87 5.39
CA ASP A 158 5.57 9.79 4.40
C ASP A 158 4.94 8.54 5.03
N MET A 159 3.70 8.22 4.66
CA MET A 159 3.04 6.98 5.07
C MET A 159 3.66 5.81 4.33
N LYS A 160 4.33 4.93 5.06
CA LYS A 160 5.02 3.77 4.49
C LYS A 160 4.23 2.50 4.74
N ILE A 161 4.07 1.68 3.70
CA ILE A 161 3.47 0.37 3.76
C ILE A 161 4.51 -0.70 3.44
N GLN A 162 4.48 -1.80 4.18
CA GLN A 162 5.42 -2.89 3.95
C GLN A 162 5.00 -3.70 2.72
N VAL A 163 5.89 -3.80 1.74
CA VAL A 163 5.68 -4.50 0.46
C VAL A 163 6.51 -5.77 0.33
N ASN A 164 7.51 -5.95 1.19
CA ASN A 164 8.29 -7.16 1.35
C ASN A 164 8.86 -7.21 2.78
N LYS A 165 9.52 -8.32 3.17
CA LYS A 165 10.08 -8.53 4.50
C LYS A 165 10.93 -7.34 4.98
N ASP A 166 11.74 -6.77 4.09
CA ASP A 166 12.69 -5.70 4.40
C ASP A 166 12.46 -4.44 3.52
N ALA A 167 11.35 -4.37 2.79
CA ALA A 167 11.05 -3.26 1.88
C ALA A 167 9.76 -2.54 2.26
N PHE A 168 9.85 -1.22 2.32
CA PHE A 168 8.73 -0.31 2.57
C PHE A 168 8.59 0.65 1.39
N LEU A 169 7.35 0.92 1.01
CA LEU A 169 6.99 1.87 -0.04
C LEU A 169 6.20 3.03 0.57
N ALA A 170 6.57 4.27 0.24
CA ALA A 170 5.75 5.43 0.55
C ALA A 170 4.51 5.41 -0.36
N MET A 171 3.32 5.52 0.23
CA MET A 171 2.06 5.45 -0.51
C MET A 171 1.37 6.80 -0.65
N ASN A 172 1.89 7.85 -0.02
CA ASN A 172 1.35 9.20 -0.10
C ASN A 172 2.40 10.20 -0.59
N LEU A 173 1.91 11.33 -1.06
CA LEU A 173 2.72 12.49 -1.40
C LEU A 173 2.16 13.69 -0.61
N PRO A 174 2.93 14.25 0.37
CA PRO A 174 2.48 15.39 1.16
C PRO A 174 2.21 16.64 0.31
N GLY A 175 1.19 17.40 0.68
CA GLY A 175 0.77 18.57 -0.08
C GLY A 175 1.80 19.69 -0.11
N ASP A 176 2.64 19.84 0.91
CA ASP A 176 3.71 20.82 0.94
C ASP A 176 4.74 20.60 -0.20
N LYS A 177 5.03 19.34 -0.53
CA LYS A 177 5.92 19.00 -1.65
C LYS A 177 5.29 19.30 -3.00
N VAL A 178 3.97 19.09 -3.14
CA VAL A 178 3.25 19.27 -4.40
C VAL A 178 2.94 20.75 -4.67
N PHE A 179 2.35 21.44 -3.71
CA PHE A 179 1.79 22.78 -3.91
C PHE A 179 2.79 23.90 -3.57
N TYR A 180 3.70 23.65 -2.64
CA TYR A 180 4.74 24.64 -2.27
C TYR A 180 6.14 24.28 -2.78
N GLY A 181 6.30 23.10 -3.39
CA GLY A 181 7.61 22.67 -3.88
C GLY A 181 8.63 22.43 -2.78
N SER A 182 8.18 22.14 -1.55
CA SER A 182 9.08 21.85 -0.42
C SER A 182 9.94 20.63 -0.72
N GLY A 183 11.27 20.81 -0.67
CA GLY A 183 12.22 19.74 -0.97
C GLY A 183 12.61 19.61 -2.45
N LEU A 184 12.12 20.51 -3.31
CA LEU A 184 12.63 20.62 -4.68
C LEU A 184 14.06 21.19 -4.64
N GLY A 185 15.00 20.53 -5.36
CA GLY A 185 16.32 21.09 -5.64
C GLY A 185 16.22 22.26 -6.65
N SER A 186 17.33 22.97 -6.84
CA SER A 186 17.43 24.02 -7.86
C SER A 186 17.18 23.53 -9.30
N ASP A 187 17.19 22.22 -9.49
CA ASP A 187 16.89 21.50 -10.74
C ASP A 187 15.41 21.07 -10.87
N GLY A 188 14.56 21.41 -9.89
CA GLY A 188 13.16 21.01 -9.86
C GLY A 188 12.91 19.54 -9.50
N LEU A 189 13.92 18.80 -9.07
CA LEU A 189 13.78 17.39 -8.68
C LEU A 189 13.59 17.25 -7.17
N ILE A 190 12.64 16.41 -6.77
CA ILE A 190 12.46 16.04 -5.35
C ILE A 190 13.60 15.08 -4.96
N ARG A 191 14.48 15.56 -4.09
CA ARG A 191 15.54 14.72 -3.52
C ARG A 191 15.11 14.23 -2.14
N PRO A 192 15.20 12.92 -1.85
CA PRO A 192 15.00 12.44 -0.50
C PRO A 192 16.00 13.15 0.43
N LYS A 193 15.52 13.65 1.57
CA LYS A 193 16.42 14.20 2.62
C LYS A 193 17.51 13.15 2.89
N ALA A 194 18.78 13.52 2.72
CA ALA A 194 19.88 12.64 3.05
C ALA A 194 19.70 12.19 4.51
N PHE A 195 19.81 10.89 4.74
CA PHE A 195 19.79 10.33 6.09
C PHE A 195 21.02 10.91 6.85
N VAL A 196 20.77 11.87 7.70
CA VAL A 196 21.77 12.35 8.64
C VAL A 196 21.67 11.44 9.86
N PRO A 197 22.63 10.55 10.11
CA PRO A 197 22.65 9.75 11.32
C PRO A 197 22.68 10.71 12.50
N LYS A 198 21.73 10.57 13.43
CA LYS A 198 21.78 11.28 14.71
C LYS A 198 23.05 10.84 15.39
N THR A 199 24.06 11.73 15.46
CA THR A 199 25.19 11.56 16.38
C THR A 199 24.59 11.54 17.78
N THR A 200 24.65 10.40 18.42
CA THR A 200 24.40 10.25 19.86
C THR A 200 25.51 11.00 20.57
N GLU A 201 25.22 12.18 21.12
CA GLU A 201 25.93 12.75 22.25
C GLU A 201 25.46 12.11 23.55
#